data_19b996a0ceb001dfea25f28201c3f955
#
_entry.id   19b996a0ceb001dfea25f28201c3f955
#
_cell.length_a   1.000
_cell.length_b   1.000
_cell.length_c   1.000
_cell.angle_alpha   90.00
_cell.angle_beta   90.00
_cell.angle_gamma   90.00
#
_symmetry.space_group_name_H-M   'P 1'
#
loop_
_entity.id
_entity.type
_entity.pdbx_description
1 polymer ?
#
loop_
_entity_poly.entity_id
_entity_poly.type
_entity_poly.pdbx_seq_one_letter_code
_entity_poly.pdbx_strand_id
1 'polypeptide(L)'
;MLYKQIAKAKINLCLHVTGQDKNGYHLLDSIVTFANYGDELIFRKNETFEIVSDGQFSEDLNNIPITDNIIYKAAKELRLSDGFKIDLKKKLPLSAGIGGGSADAAATFRGLIEYCNTSLPIDNGLTLGADVPVCLKSTNQRMQGIGETLSDIEFLPKLSAVLVNSGDKVSTSTIFKILKSKANKNISSLPNKKLTFFETIHFLSKLRNDLESPAIEIVPSIRKVLDSLNDCGSNLSRMSGSGGTCFGLFQSFELAQKAAGEISLQNPNWWVRPVVLG
;
A
#
# COMPACT_ATOMS: atom_id res chain seq x y z
N MET A 1 -13.72 -21.21 15.94
CA MET A 1 -13.82 -20.97 14.49
C MET A 1 -12.58 -20.19 14.10
N LEU A 2 -11.91 -20.55 13.02
CA LEU A 2 -10.75 -19.81 12.49
C LEU A 2 -11.27 -18.81 11.46
N TYR A 3 -10.90 -17.55 11.60
CA TYR A 3 -11.28 -16.51 10.67
C TYR A 3 -10.03 -15.90 10.01
N LYS A 4 -9.98 -15.86 8.69
CA LYS A 4 -8.81 -15.39 7.95
C LYS A 4 -9.14 -14.12 7.17
N GLN A 5 -8.26 -13.12 7.27
CA GLN A 5 -8.28 -11.90 6.45
C GLN A 5 -6.95 -11.72 5.71
N ILE A 6 -7.03 -11.11 4.54
CA ILE A 6 -5.86 -10.70 3.77
C ILE A 6 -5.74 -9.16 3.83
N ALA A 7 -4.60 -8.70 4.28
CA ALA A 7 -4.21 -7.29 4.28
C ALA A 7 -3.46 -7.00 2.96
N LYS A 8 -4.21 -6.67 1.90
CA LYS A 8 -3.68 -6.49 0.55
C LYS A 8 -2.74 -5.29 0.47
N ALA A 9 -1.62 -5.42 -0.26
CA ALA A 9 -0.75 -4.30 -0.58
C ALA A 9 -1.52 -3.23 -1.39
N LYS A 10 -1.50 -1.99 -0.90
CA LYS A 10 -2.06 -0.80 -1.55
C LYS A 10 -1.02 -0.21 -2.50
N ILE A 11 -1.37 0.04 -3.74
CA ILE A 11 -0.49 0.65 -4.73
C ILE A 11 -1.06 1.98 -5.20
N ASN A 12 -0.30 3.06 -5.01
CA ASN A 12 -0.62 4.34 -5.62
C ASN A 12 -0.11 4.33 -7.08
N LEU A 13 -1.01 4.19 -8.04
CA LEU A 13 -0.67 4.26 -9.47
C LEU A 13 -0.18 5.65 -9.87
N CYS A 14 -0.62 6.67 -9.16
CA CYS A 14 -0.10 8.02 -9.16
C CYS A 14 -0.34 8.66 -7.80
N LEU A 15 0.39 9.76 -7.48
CA LEU A 15 0.19 10.55 -6.28
C LEU A 15 0.58 11.98 -6.56
N HIS A 16 -0.41 12.87 -6.65
CA HIS A 16 -0.22 14.30 -6.79
C HIS A 16 -0.35 14.98 -5.43
N VAL A 17 0.59 15.83 -5.08
CA VAL A 17 0.50 16.71 -3.90
C VAL A 17 -0.09 18.04 -4.35
N THR A 18 -1.32 18.31 -3.97
CA THR A 18 -2.15 19.39 -4.53
C THR A 18 -2.28 20.60 -3.63
N GLY A 19 -1.81 20.50 -2.39
CA GLY A 19 -1.87 21.57 -1.41
C GLY A 19 -1.33 21.16 -0.06
N GLN A 20 -1.52 22.05 0.90
CA GLN A 20 -1.26 21.81 2.31
C GLN A 20 -2.40 22.46 3.11
N ASP A 21 -2.95 21.75 4.09
CA ASP A 21 -3.99 22.27 4.95
C ASP A 21 -3.42 23.20 6.05
N LYS A 22 -4.30 23.79 6.85
CA LYS A 22 -3.94 24.71 7.95
C LYS A 22 -3.14 24.02 9.07
N ASN A 23 -3.25 22.71 9.20
CA ASN A 23 -2.56 21.90 10.20
C ASN A 23 -1.22 21.36 9.70
N GLY A 24 -0.85 21.68 8.45
CA GLY A 24 0.41 21.26 7.84
C GLY A 24 0.33 19.89 7.15
N TYR A 25 -0.83 19.23 7.07
CA TYR A 25 -1.01 18.00 6.31
C TYR A 25 -1.04 18.30 4.81
N HIS A 26 -0.39 17.45 4.02
CA HIS A 26 -0.41 17.60 2.56
C HIS A 26 -1.71 17.06 1.97
N LEU A 27 -2.31 17.84 1.08
CA LEU A 27 -3.48 17.44 0.32
C LEU A 27 -3.03 16.63 -0.89
N LEU A 28 -3.64 15.48 -1.08
CA LEU A 28 -3.28 14.51 -2.11
C LEU A 28 -4.41 14.34 -3.12
N ASP A 29 -4.03 13.88 -4.31
CA ASP A 29 -4.95 13.35 -5.33
C ASP A 29 -4.27 12.15 -5.97
N SER A 30 -4.81 10.96 -5.74
CA SER A 30 -4.14 9.69 -6.05
C SER A 30 -5.13 8.66 -6.59
N ILE A 31 -4.68 7.85 -7.53
CA ILE A 31 -5.38 6.64 -7.95
C ILE A 31 -4.74 5.46 -7.23
N VAL A 32 -5.56 4.74 -6.47
CA VAL A 32 -5.14 3.61 -5.64
C VAL A 32 -5.75 2.32 -6.17
N THR A 33 -4.96 1.27 -6.18
CA THR A 33 -5.37 -0.11 -6.48
C THR A 33 -4.75 -1.08 -5.48
N PHE A 34 -5.15 -2.35 -5.50
CA PHE A 34 -4.70 -3.35 -4.55
C PHE A 34 -4.16 -4.58 -5.26
N ALA A 35 -3.06 -5.12 -4.74
CA ALA A 35 -2.48 -6.36 -5.22
C ALA A 35 -3.27 -7.58 -4.70
N ASN A 36 -3.27 -8.66 -5.47
CA ASN A 36 -3.73 -9.98 -5.00
C ASN A 36 -2.70 -10.65 -4.04
N TYR A 37 -1.85 -9.84 -3.41
CA TYR A 37 -0.80 -10.24 -2.47
C TYR A 37 -0.83 -9.32 -1.24
N GLY A 38 -0.60 -9.89 -0.06
CA GLY A 38 -0.66 -9.14 1.20
C GLY A 38 -0.28 -9.98 2.40
N ASP A 39 -0.34 -9.37 3.57
CA ASP A 39 -0.18 -10.05 4.84
C ASP A 39 -1.41 -10.90 5.14
N GLU A 40 -1.25 -11.93 5.95
CA GLU A 40 -2.34 -12.82 6.35
C GLU A 40 -2.56 -12.73 7.85
N LEU A 41 -3.81 -12.47 8.26
CA LEU A 41 -4.22 -12.44 9.66
C LEU A 41 -5.20 -13.56 9.92
N ILE A 42 -4.94 -14.34 10.97
CA ILE A 42 -5.84 -15.41 11.43
C ILE A 42 -6.27 -15.08 12.86
N PHE A 43 -7.58 -15.00 13.07
CA PHE A 43 -8.20 -14.60 14.32
C PHE A 43 -8.72 -15.84 15.06
N ARG A 44 -8.45 -15.92 16.37
CA ARG A 44 -8.94 -16.99 17.26
C ARG A 44 -9.37 -16.38 18.58
N LYS A 45 -10.36 -17.00 19.24
CA LYS A 45 -10.67 -16.70 20.64
C LYS A 45 -9.50 -17.09 21.54
N ASN A 46 -9.20 -16.27 22.53
CA ASN A 46 -8.16 -16.51 23.53
C ASN A 46 -8.58 -15.87 24.87
N GLU A 47 -7.91 -16.17 25.96
CA GLU A 47 -8.18 -15.54 27.27
C GLU A 47 -7.65 -14.10 27.32
N THR A 48 -6.48 -13.88 26.73
CA THR A 48 -5.81 -12.57 26.64
C THR A 48 -5.65 -12.14 25.19
N PHE A 49 -5.35 -10.87 24.96
CA PHE A 49 -5.02 -10.39 23.61
C PHE A 49 -3.56 -10.70 23.28
N GLU A 50 -3.35 -11.47 22.24
CA GLU A 50 -2.02 -11.85 21.75
C GLU A 50 -1.87 -11.55 20.26
N ILE A 51 -0.68 -11.10 19.84
CA ILE A 51 -0.27 -11.04 18.44
C ILE A 51 0.99 -11.89 18.31
N VAL A 52 0.94 -12.87 17.42
CA VAL A 52 2.10 -13.69 17.05
C VAL A 52 2.44 -13.36 15.60
N SER A 53 3.62 -12.77 15.39
CA SER A 53 4.07 -12.39 14.06
C SER A 53 5.13 -13.38 13.55
N ASP A 54 4.95 -13.83 12.33
CA ASP A 54 5.83 -14.73 11.59
C ASP A 54 6.00 -14.18 10.15
N GLY A 55 6.95 -14.70 9.40
CA GLY A 55 7.22 -14.32 8.01
C GLY A 55 8.43 -13.41 7.82
N GLN A 56 8.70 -13.10 6.56
CA GLN A 56 9.94 -12.44 6.12
C GLN A 56 10.23 -11.10 6.81
N PHE A 57 9.20 -10.38 7.25
CA PHE A 57 9.29 -9.03 7.83
C PHE A 57 8.72 -8.94 9.25
N SER A 58 8.67 -10.06 9.99
CA SER A 58 8.12 -10.10 11.35
C SER A 58 9.10 -9.66 12.43
N GLU A 59 10.40 -9.73 12.21
CA GLU A 59 11.43 -9.48 13.23
C GLU A 59 11.31 -8.09 13.87
N ASP A 60 11.19 -7.05 13.04
CA ASP A 60 11.01 -5.66 13.50
C ASP A 60 9.71 -5.48 14.33
N LEU A 61 8.67 -6.29 14.06
CA LEU A 61 7.38 -6.22 14.77
C LEU A 61 7.42 -6.92 16.12
N ASN A 62 8.21 -7.98 16.25
CA ASN A 62 8.32 -8.75 17.50
C ASN A 62 9.04 -7.97 18.62
N ASN A 63 9.76 -6.91 18.26
CA ASN A 63 10.52 -6.09 19.19
C ASN A 63 9.78 -4.84 19.66
N ILE A 64 8.58 -4.55 19.17
CA ILE A 64 7.79 -3.40 19.62
C ILE A 64 6.80 -3.80 20.73
N PRO A 65 6.48 -2.90 21.68
CA PRO A 65 5.42 -3.12 22.64
C PRO A 65 4.09 -3.41 21.92
N ILE A 66 3.30 -4.34 22.44
CA ILE A 66 1.99 -4.69 21.84
C ILE A 66 1.07 -3.48 21.68
N THR A 67 1.14 -2.53 22.62
CA THR A 67 0.38 -1.28 22.59
C THR A 67 0.73 -0.36 21.42
N ASP A 68 1.91 -0.53 20.83
CA ASP A 68 2.35 0.23 19.66
C ASP A 68 2.00 -0.45 18.36
N ASN A 69 1.67 -1.74 18.40
CA ASN A 69 1.26 -2.50 17.22
C ASN A 69 -0.11 -1.99 16.71
N ILE A 70 -0.18 -1.71 15.40
CA ILE A 70 -1.38 -1.14 14.78
C ILE A 70 -2.58 -2.10 14.82
N ILE A 71 -2.34 -3.41 14.84
CA ILE A 71 -3.35 -4.46 14.98
C ILE A 71 -4.03 -4.34 16.37
N TYR A 72 -3.22 -4.18 17.43
CA TYR A 72 -3.73 -3.96 18.78
C TYR A 72 -4.53 -2.65 18.88
N LYS A 73 -3.99 -1.56 18.29
CA LYS A 73 -4.68 -0.26 18.27
C LYS A 73 -6.03 -0.37 17.56
N ALA A 74 -6.10 -1.08 16.43
CA ALA A 74 -7.36 -1.31 15.71
C ALA A 74 -8.37 -2.12 16.56
N ALA A 75 -7.92 -3.18 17.23
CA ALA A 75 -8.78 -3.96 18.13
C ALA A 75 -9.30 -3.09 19.31
N LYS A 76 -8.44 -2.23 19.87
CA LYS A 76 -8.79 -1.30 20.96
C LYS A 76 -9.84 -0.28 20.53
N GLU A 77 -9.79 0.25 19.31
CA GLU A 77 -10.82 1.15 18.77
C GLU A 77 -12.20 0.46 18.73
N LEU A 78 -12.25 -0.85 18.52
CA LEU A 78 -13.48 -1.64 18.58
C LEU A 78 -13.85 -2.07 20.01
N ARG A 79 -13.08 -1.68 21.03
CA ARG A 79 -13.20 -2.16 22.42
C ARG A 79 -13.05 -3.68 22.54
N LEU A 80 -12.26 -4.30 21.68
CA LEU A 80 -12.00 -5.73 21.59
C LEU A 80 -10.52 -6.04 21.82
N SER A 81 -9.88 -5.33 22.76
CA SER A 81 -8.47 -5.52 23.11
C SER A 81 -8.20 -6.72 24.04
N ASP A 82 -9.23 -7.51 24.34
CA ASP A 82 -9.14 -8.71 25.15
C ASP A 82 -9.77 -9.90 24.42
N GLY A 83 -9.32 -11.10 24.74
CA GLY A 83 -9.97 -12.32 24.31
C GLY A 83 -9.68 -12.78 22.89
N PHE A 84 -8.61 -12.29 22.26
CA PHE A 84 -8.22 -12.69 20.91
C PHE A 84 -6.74 -13.01 20.79
N LYS A 85 -6.43 -14.03 20.01
CA LYS A 85 -5.11 -14.28 19.44
C LYS A 85 -5.16 -14.04 17.93
N ILE A 86 -4.24 -13.22 17.45
CA ILE A 86 -4.09 -12.88 16.04
C ILE A 86 -2.73 -13.38 15.56
N ASP A 87 -2.73 -14.37 14.68
CA ASP A 87 -1.52 -14.82 14.02
C ASP A 87 -1.34 -13.98 12.74
N LEU A 88 -0.26 -13.21 12.68
CA LEU A 88 0.12 -12.36 11.55
C LEU A 88 1.26 -13.01 10.76
N LYS A 89 1.01 -13.37 9.50
CA LYS A 89 2.08 -13.71 8.57
C LYS A 89 2.49 -12.47 7.77
N LYS A 90 3.62 -11.86 8.16
CA LYS A 90 4.12 -10.62 7.57
C LYS A 90 4.89 -10.90 6.28
N LYS A 91 4.28 -10.58 5.14
CA LYS A 91 4.80 -10.80 3.78
C LYS A 91 5.19 -9.50 3.09
N LEU A 92 4.61 -8.37 3.54
CA LEU A 92 4.87 -7.05 2.98
C LEU A 92 6.01 -6.36 3.74
N PRO A 93 6.96 -5.74 3.03
CA PRO A 93 8.03 -4.97 3.67
C PRO A 93 7.46 -3.79 4.46
N LEU A 94 8.12 -3.46 5.58
CA LEU A 94 7.72 -2.37 6.46
C LEU A 94 8.14 -1.01 5.89
N SER A 95 7.35 0.03 6.16
CA SER A 95 7.64 1.41 5.73
C SER A 95 7.93 1.53 4.22
N ALA A 96 7.22 0.78 3.40
CA ALA A 96 7.55 0.53 2.00
C ALA A 96 6.65 1.28 0.99
N GLY A 97 5.81 2.23 1.42
CA GLY A 97 4.91 2.99 0.52
C GLY A 97 3.73 2.19 -0.06
N ILE A 98 3.47 1.00 0.46
CA ILE A 98 2.39 0.09 0.02
C ILE A 98 1.32 -0.18 1.08
N GLY A 99 1.25 0.68 2.09
CA GLY A 99 0.20 0.70 3.10
C GLY A 99 0.11 -0.55 3.99
N GLY A 100 1.21 -1.31 4.17
CA GLY A 100 1.20 -2.61 4.88
C GLY A 100 0.56 -2.53 6.27
N GLY A 101 1.00 -1.59 7.12
CA GLY A 101 0.42 -1.42 8.45
C GLY A 101 -1.05 -0.98 8.40
N SER A 102 -1.42 -0.05 7.51
CA SER A 102 -2.82 0.37 7.34
C SER A 102 -3.70 -0.76 6.81
N ALA A 103 -3.16 -1.63 5.96
CA ALA A 103 -3.84 -2.83 5.49
C ALA A 103 -4.03 -3.85 6.62
N ASP A 104 -3.04 -4.00 7.52
CA ASP A 104 -3.15 -4.86 8.72
C ASP A 104 -4.24 -4.35 9.66
N ALA A 105 -4.29 -3.02 9.92
CA ALA A 105 -5.35 -2.41 10.73
C ALA A 105 -6.73 -2.62 10.09
N ALA A 106 -6.85 -2.37 8.78
CA ALA A 106 -8.10 -2.57 8.04
C ALA A 106 -8.54 -4.05 8.04
N ALA A 107 -7.61 -4.99 7.88
CA ALA A 107 -7.89 -6.42 7.97
C ALA A 107 -8.34 -6.81 9.39
N THR A 108 -7.76 -6.18 10.42
CA THR A 108 -8.16 -6.37 11.82
C THR A 108 -9.59 -5.89 12.02
N PHE A 109 -9.94 -4.69 11.55
CA PHE A 109 -11.33 -4.21 11.60
C PHE A 109 -12.29 -5.19 10.91
N ARG A 110 -12.03 -5.58 9.66
CA ARG A 110 -12.90 -6.52 8.94
C ARG A 110 -13.07 -7.83 9.70
N GLY A 111 -11.95 -8.42 10.18
CA GLY A 111 -11.96 -9.70 10.89
C GLY A 111 -12.73 -9.65 12.20
N LEU A 112 -12.48 -8.65 13.04
CA LEU A 112 -13.11 -8.55 14.36
C LEU A 112 -14.59 -8.10 14.26
N ILE A 113 -14.93 -7.22 13.30
CA ILE A 113 -16.30 -6.79 13.07
C ILE A 113 -17.19 -7.98 12.68
N GLU A 114 -16.73 -8.79 11.72
CA GLU A 114 -17.46 -9.96 11.26
C GLU A 114 -17.54 -11.03 12.37
N TYR A 115 -16.44 -11.22 13.12
CA TYR A 115 -16.42 -12.21 14.21
C TYR A 115 -17.29 -11.83 15.40
N CYS A 116 -17.34 -10.54 15.79
CA CYS A 116 -18.01 -10.04 16.99
C CYS A 116 -19.35 -9.35 16.70
N ASN A 117 -19.77 -9.26 15.43
CA ASN A 117 -20.97 -8.53 14.99
C ASN A 117 -21.04 -7.10 15.55
N THR A 118 -19.94 -6.35 15.42
CA THR A 118 -19.81 -4.95 15.84
C THR A 118 -19.72 -4.03 14.61
N SER A 119 -19.52 -2.74 14.79
CA SER A 119 -19.44 -1.75 13.71
C SER A 119 -18.10 -1.04 13.66
N LEU A 120 -17.76 -0.48 12.51
CA LEU A 120 -16.58 0.35 12.33
C LEU A 120 -16.61 1.61 13.22
N PRO A 121 -15.45 2.13 13.62
CA PRO A 121 -15.33 3.48 14.16
C PRO A 121 -15.90 4.52 13.16
N ILE A 122 -16.42 5.65 13.69
CA ILE A 122 -17.05 6.71 12.89
C ILE A 122 -16.10 7.28 11.83
N ASP A 123 -14.82 7.35 12.14
CA ASP A 123 -13.77 7.87 11.26
C ASP A 123 -13.20 6.82 10.29
N ASN A 124 -13.74 5.61 10.28
CA ASN A 124 -13.24 4.48 9.51
C ASN A 124 -11.74 4.18 9.76
N GLY A 125 -11.25 4.45 10.97
CA GLY A 125 -9.86 4.23 11.35
C GLY A 125 -8.87 5.26 10.82
N LEU A 126 -9.32 6.43 10.39
CA LEU A 126 -8.47 7.53 9.91
C LEU A 126 -7.45 7.97 10.97
N THR A 127 -7.82 7.95 12.24
CA THR A 127 -6.94 8.25 13.38
C THR A 127 -5.78 7.27 13.52
N LEU A 128 -5.93 6.04 13.07
CA LEU A 128 -4.84 5.04 13.04
C LEU A 128 -3.87 5.27 11.88
N GLY A 129 -4.35 5.88 10.79
CA GLY A 129 -3.55 6.21 9.63
C GLY A 129 -4.38 6.60 8.41
N ALA A 130 -3.86 7.56 7.63
CA ALA A 130 -4.53 8.11 6.45
C ALA A 130 -4.90 7.07 5.38
N ASP A 131 -4.15 5.97 5.31
CA ASP A 131 -4.39 4.87 4.36
C ASP A 131 -5.36 3.79 4.90
N VAL A 132 -5.79 3.84 6.18
CA VAL A 132 -6.70 2.81 6.74
C VAL A 132 -8.06 2.82 6.05
N PRO A 133 -8.72 3.98 5.82
CA PRO A 133 -10.02 4.00 5.16
C PRO A 133 -10.02 3.38 3.76
N VAL A 134 -9.02 3.67 2.93
CA VAL A 134 -8.93 3.08 1.59
C VAL A 134 -8.63 1.57 1.63
N CYS A 135 -7.86 1.12 2.63
CA CYS A 135 -7.58 -0.31 2.85
C CYS A 135 -8.78 -1.11 3.36
N LEU A 136 -9.77 -0.48 3.99
CA LEU A 136 -11.00 -1.15 4.42
C LEU A 136 -11.76 -1.75 3.24
N LYS A 137 -11.91 -0.99 2.17
CA LYS A 137 -12.61 -1.44 0.97
C LYS A 137 -11.75 -2.31 0.07
N SER A 138 -10.44 -2.03 0.00
CA SER A 138 -9.44 -2.77 -0.80
C SER A 138 -9.84 -2.96 -2.27
N THR A 139 -10.46 -1.92 -2.87
CA THR A 139 -10.85 -1.83 -4.29
C THR A 139 -10.19 -0.63 -4.97
N ASN A 140 -10.30 -0.52 -6.29
CA ASN A 140 -9.78 0.63 -7.02
C ASN A 140 -10.52 1.91 -6.61
N GLN A 141 -9.78 2.94 -6.15
CA GLN A 141 -10.37 4.20 -5.66
C GLN A 141 -9.51 5.40 -6.06
N ARG A 142 -10.17 6.55 -6.22
CA ARG A 142 -9.51 7.85 -6.14
C ARG A 142 -9.50 8.28 -4.70
N MET A 143 -8.34 8.65 -4.19
CA MET A 143 -8.12 9.09 -2.82
C MET A 143 -7.68 10.55 -2.84
N GLN A 144 -8.41 11.41 -2.15
CA GLN A 144 -8.18 12.85 -2.11
C GLN A 144 -8.15 13.37 -0.66
N GLY A 145 -7.79 14.67 -0.50
CA GLY A 145 -7.62 15.27 0.82
C GLY A 145 -6.37 14.75 1.50
N ILE A 146 -6.44 14.47 2.80
CA ILE A 146 -5.35 13.80 3.54
C ILE A 146 -5.44 12.26 3.44
N GLY A 147 -6.41 11.72 2.67
CA GLY A 147 -6.72 10.29 2.51
C GLY A 147 -8.17 9.93 2.86
N GLU A 148 -8.96 10.88 3.36
CA GLU A 148 -10.33 10.70 3.86
C GLU A 148 -11.39 10.71 2.76
N THR A 149 -11.14 11.41 1.65
CA THR A 149 -12.12 11.51 0.57
C THR A 149 -11.87 10.43 -0.46
N LEU A 150 -12.76 9.44 -0.49
CA LEU A 150 -12.65 8.25 -1.33
C LEU A 150 -13.80 8.17 -2.32
N SER A 151 -13.49 7.89 -3.58
CA SER A 151 -14.47 7.60 -4.62
C SER A 151 -14.05 6.39 -5.44
N ASP A 152 -15.01 5.48 -5.68
CA ASP A 152 -14.76 4.28 -6.46
C ASP A 152 -14.45 4.62 -7.91
N ILE A 153 -13.58 3.83 -8.51
CA ILE A 153 -13.26 3.91 -9.94
C ILE A 153 -13.40 2.53 -10.60
N GLU A 154 -14.04 2.51 -11.75
CA GLU A 154 -14.35 1.27 -12.48
C GLU A 154 -13.63 1.17 -13.82
N PHE A 155 -12.92 2.21 -14.23
CA PHE A 155 -12.27 2.28 -15.53
C PHE A 155 -11.00 1.42 -15.64
N LEU A 156 -10.36 1.06 -14.52
CA LEU A 156 -9.13 0.26 -14.52
C LEU A 156 -9.43 -1.22 -14.81
N PRO A 157 -8.74 -1.83 -15.77
CA PRO A 157 -8.73 -3.28 -15.92
C PRO A 157 -7.88 -3.91 -14.81
N LYS A 158 -7.88 -5.23 -14.72
CA LYS A 158 -6.83 -5.95 -13.98
C LYS A 158 -5.49 -5.71 -14.66
N LEU A 159 -4.45 -5.39 -13.85
CA LEU A 159 -3.12 -5.06 -14.34
C LEU A 159 -2.10 -6.08 -13.81
N SER A 160 -1.34 -6.68 -14.72
CA SER A 160 -0.19 -7.50 -14.35
C SER A 160 0.96 -6.59 -13.94
N ALA A 161 1.58 -6.84 -12.79
CA ALA A 161 2.63 -5.99 -12.25
C ALA A 161 3.73 -6.79 -11.55
N VAL A 162 4.90 -6.16 -11.44
CA VAL A 162 5.96 -6.59 -10.52
C VAL A 162 6.13 -5.50 -9.47
N LEU A 163 6.06 -5.88 -8.21
CA LEU A 163 6.42 -5.04 -7.08
C LEU A 163 7.86 -5.33 -6.68
N VAL A 164 8.66 -4.28 -6.51
CA VAL A 164 10.09 -4.41 -6.15
C VAL A 164 10.44 -3.43 -5.04
N ASN A 165 11.15 -3.92 -4.02
CA ASN A 165 11.68 -3.13 -2.91
C ASN A 165 13.13 -3.53 -2.65
N SER A 166 14.05 -2.55 -2.60
CA SER A 166 15.48 -2.79 -2.35
C SER A 166 15.81 -3.13 -0.89
N GLY A 167 14.85 -2.96 0.03
CA GLY A 167 15.06 -3.12 1.48
C GLY A 167 15.44 -1.84 2.21
N ASP A 168 15.74 -0.76 1.48
CA ASP A 168 16.07 0.51 2.10
C ASP A 168 14.84 1.18 2.73
N LYS A 169 14.99 1.63 3.98
CA LYS A 169 13.91 2.30 4.71
C LYS A 169 13.74 3.75 4.22
N VAL A 170 12.51 4.14 3.91
CA VAL A 170 12.14 5.48 3.47
C VAL A 170 11.28 6.15 4.53
N SER A 171 11.71 7.31 5.01
CA SER A 171 10.93 8.11 5.95
C SER A 171 9.94 9.02 5.20
N THR A 172 8.65 8.68 5.26
CA THR A 172 7.56 9.49 4.67
C THR A 172 7.63 10.95 5.09
N SER A 173 7.85 11.21 6.40
CA SER A 173 7.93 12.58 6.91
C SER A 173 9.12 13.36 6.32
N THR A 174 10.26 12.69 6.12
CA THR A 174 11.44 13.30 5.50
C THR A 174 11.18 13.66 4.04
N ILE A 175 10.55 12.75 3.26
CA ILE A 175 10.22 13.01 1.86
C ILE A 175 9.30 14.23 1.72
N PHE A 176 8.24 14.32 2.54
CA PHE A 176 7.34 15.47 2.52
C PHE A 176 8.02 16.79 2.92
N LYS A 177 9.01 16.75 3.84
CA LYS A 177 9.76 17.95 4.25
C LYS A 177 10.61 18.55 3.12
N ILE A 178 11.20 17.71 2.27
CA ILE A 178 12.09 18.17 1.18
C ILE A 178 11.33 18.45 -0.12
N LEU A 179 10.02 18.18 -0.15
CA LEU A 179 9.20 18.40 -1.33
C LEU A 179 9.19 19.89 -1.72
N LYS A 180 9.69 20.18 -2.91
CA LYS A 180 9.88 21.58 -3.41
C LYS A 180 8.55 22.23 -3.79
N SER A 181 7.62 21.48 -4.42
CA SER A 181 6.30 21.96 -4.82
C SER A 181 5.19 21.25 -4.08
N LYS A 182 4.36 22.02 -3.35
CA LYS A 182 3.27 21.51 -2.52
C LYS A 182 1.88 21.82 -3.08
N ALA A 183 1.78 22.49 -4.22
CA ALA A 183 0.54 22.94 -4.85
C ALA A 183 0.54 22.60 -6.34
N ASN A 184 0.61 21.32 -6.66
CA ASN A 184 0.60 20.86 -8.04
C ASN A 184 -0.84 20.63 -8.54
N LYS A 185 -1.01 20.51 -9.87
CA LYS A 185 -2.32 20.27 -10.49
C LYS A 185 -2.89 18.90 -10.06
N ASN A 186 -4.18 18.89 -9.77
CA ASN A 186 -4.97 17.69 -9.54
C ASN A 186 -5.00 16.80 -10.80
N ILE A 187 -5.46 15.56 -10.64
CA ILE A 187 -5.87 14.70 -11.76
C ILE A 187 -7.10 15.36 -12.41
N SER A 188 -6.94 15.84 -13.66
CA SER A 188 -7.92 16.72 -14.29
C SER A 188 -9.25 16.04 -14.60
N SER A 189 -9.22 14.86 -15.20
CA SER A 189 -10.41 14.07 -15.54
C SER A 189 -10.11 12.59 -15.44
N LEU A 190 -11.08 11.82 -14.94
CA LEU A 190 -11.02 10.37 -14.95
C LEU A 190 -11.73 9.84 -16.20
N PRO A 191 -11.27 8.72 -16.76
CA PRO A 191 -11.99 8.02 -17.83
C PRO A 191 -13.39 7.61 -17.38
N ASN A 192 -14.36 7.73 -18.29
CA ASN A 192 -15.76 7.38 -18.04
C ASN A 192 -16.16 6.00 -18.61
N LYS A 193 -15.20 5.25 -19.15
CA LYS A 193 -15.37 3.89 -19.69
C LYS A 193 -14.25 2.99 -19.20
N LYS A 194 -14.47 1.69 -19.21
CA LYS A 194 -13.39 0.71 -18.98
C LYS A 194 -12.30 0.87 -20.04
N LEU A 195 -11.05 0.90 -19.57
CA LEU A 195 -9.86 1.02 -20.43
C LEU A 195 -9.30 -0.35 -20.75
N THR A 196 -8.69 -0.48 -21.92
CA THR A 196 -7.75 -1.55 -22.24
C THR A 196 -6.42 -1.33 -21.50
N PHE A 197 -5.52 -2.32 -21.53
CA PHE A 197 -4.19 -2.17 -20.94
C PHE A 197 -3.43 -0.95 -21.51
N PHE A 198 -3.35 -0.83 -22.83
CA PHE A 198 -2.60 0.27 -23.46
C PHE A 198 -3.24 1.65 -23.25
N GLU A 199 -4.57 1.75 -23.24
CA GLU A 199 -5.26 3.00 -22.86
C GLU A 199 -4.95 3.36 -21.41
N THR A 200 -4.85 2.36 -20.52
CA THR A 200 -4.46 2.57 -19.12
C THR A 200 -3.03 3.09 -19.01
N ILE A 201 -2.06 2.47 -19.70
CA ILE A 201 -0.68 2.96 -19.74
C ILE A 201 -0.62 4.40 -20.26
N HIS A 202 -1.31 4.69 -21.37
CA HIS A 202 -1.37 6.05 -21.94
C HIS A 202 -1.99 7.06 -20.95
N PHE A 203 -3.02 6.68 -20.21
CA PHE A 203 -3.62 7.53 -19.18
C PHE A 203 -2.66 7.76 -18.02
N LEU A 204 -2.08 6.69 -17.46
CA LEU A 204 -1.17 6.76 -16.33
C LEU A 204 0.15 7.46 -16.65
N SER A 205 0.65 7.39 -17.90
CA SER A 205 1.89 8.06 -18.31
C SER A 205 1.81 9.60 -18.23
N LYS A 206 0.60 10.15 -18.27
CA LYS A 206 0.35 11.60 -18.09
C LYS A 206 0.27 12.03 -16.62
N LEU A 207 0.20 11.06 -15.73
CA LEU A 207 0.16 11.27 -14.28
C LEU A 207 1.55 11.03 -13.67
N ARG A 208 1.73 11.41 -12.42
CA ARG A 208 3.02 11.39 -11.75
C ARG A 208 2.90 10.91 -10.30
N ASN A 209 4.04 10.64 -9.67
CA ASN A 209 4.16 10.60 -8.22
C ASN A 209 5.07 11.77 -7.80
N ASP A 210 4.51 12.80 -7.18
CA ASP A 210 5.26 14.00 -6.77
C ASP A 210 6.31 13.70 -5.69
N LEU A 211 6.19 12.55 -5.00
CA LEU A 211 7.14 12.12 -3.97
C LEU A 211 8.31 11.29 -4.54
N GLU A 212 8.26 10.86 -5.81
CA GLU A 212 9.27 9.97 -6.41
C GLU A 212 10.65 10.65 -6.52
N SER A 213 10.69 11.86 -7.09
CA SER A 213 11.95 12.58 -7.24
C SER A 213 12.64 12.90 -5.90
N PRO A 214 11.94 13.46 -4.89
CA PRO A 214 12.56 13.66 -3.57
C PRO A 214 12.93 12.34 -2.88
N ALA A 215 12.17 11.26 -3.07
CA ALA A 215 12.55 9.96 -2.52
C ALA A 215 13.85 9.43 -3.13
N ILE A 216 14.06 9.58 -4.43
CA ILE A 216 15.30 9.19 -5.12
C ILE A 216 16.50 10.02 -4.64
N GLU A 217 16.31 11.31 -4.33
CA GLU A 217 17.38 12.16 -3.78
C GLU A 217 17.92 11.61 -2.44
N ILE A 218 17.04 11.04 -1.60
CA ILE A 218 17.41 10.49 -0.28
C ILE A 218 17.84 9.03 -0.36
N VAL A 219 17.14 8.24 -1.20
CA VAL A 219 17.33 6.79 -1.32
C VAL A 219 17.59 6.45 -2.80
N PRO A 220 18.83 6.57 -3.29
CA PRO A 220 19.17 6.37 -4.71
C PRO A 220 18.88 4.97 -5.25
N SER A 221 18.75 3.96 -4.37
CA SER A 221 18.36 2.60 -4.78
C SER A 221 16.98 2.54 -5.43
N ILE A 222 16.07 3.50 -5.14
CA ILE A 222 14.77 3.62 -5.82
C ILE A 222 14.98 3.80 -7.32
N ARG A 223 15.97 4.62 -7.74
CA ARG A 223 16.30 4.78 -9.16
C ARG A 223 16.73 3.45 -9.77
N LYS A 224 17.62 2.70 -9.08
CA LYS A 224 18.07 1.38 -9.56
C LYS A 224 16.92 0.39 -9.72
N VAL A 225 15.94 0.42 -8.81
CA VAL A 225 14.74 -0.41 -8.92
C VAL A 225 13.90 -0.03 -10.13
N LEU A 226 13.69 1.28 -10.38
CA LEU A 226 12.95 1.76 -11.55
C LEU A 226 13.65 1.37 -12.86
N ASP A 227 14.97 1.53 -12.91
CA ASP A 227 15.78 1.17 -14.08
C ASP A 227 15.69 -0.35 -14.34
N SER A 228 15.86 -1.20 -13.32
CA SER A 228 15.67 -2.67 -13.44
C SER A 228 14.30 -3.07 -13.97
N LEU A 229 13.22 -2.41 -13.52
CA LEU A 229 11.87 -2.66 -14.03
C LEU A 229 11.75 -2.27 -15.51
N ASN A 230 12.34 -1.14 -15.91
CA ASN A 230 12.34 -0.68 -17.31
C ASN A 230 13.16 -1.61 -18.21
N ASP A 231 14.35 -2.01 -17.77
CA ASP A 231 15.25 -2.90 -18.50
C ASP A 231 14.62 -4.28 -18.72
N CYS A 232 13.78 -4.76 -17.78
CA CYS A 232 12.98 -5.97 -17.91
C CYS A 232 11.67 -5.79 -18.71
N GLY A 233 11.48 -4.64 -19.37
CA GLY A 233 10.41 -4.40 -20.35
C GLY A 233 9.06 -4.00 -19.76
N SER A 234 9.03 -3.33 -18.59
CA SER A 234 7.78 -2.75 -18.08
C SER A 234 7.28 -1.64 -19.03
N ASN A 235 5.95 -1.58 -19.20
CA ASN A 235 5.30 -0.55 -20.01
C ASN A 235 5.14 0.78 -19.23
N LEU A 236 5.21 0.72 -17.91
CA LEU A 236 5.25 1.86 -17.00
C LEU A 236 5.87 1.42 -15.69
N SER A 237 6.88 2.14 -15.21
CA SER A 237 7.47 1.96 -13.88
C SER A 237 7.28 3.21 -13.04
N ARG A 238 6.94 3.04 -11.76
CA ARG A 238 6.75 4.15 -10.83
C ARG A 238 6.89 3.69 -9.38
N MET A 239 7.30 4.62 -8.51
CA MET A 239 7.29 4.42 -7.07
C MET A 239 5.86 4.52 -6.52
N SER A 240 5.47 3.65 -5.60
CA SER A 240 4.20 3.71 -4.88
C SER A 240 4.31 4.55 -3.62
N GLY A 241 3.33 5.43 -3.40
CA GLY A 241 3.26 6.25 -2.17
C GLY A 241 4.50 7.10 -1.98
N SER A 242 5.01 7.13 -0.74
CA SER A 242 6.27 7.80 -0.37
C SER A 242 7.52 6.94 -0.57
N GLY A 243 7.37 5.72 -1.10
CA GLY A 243 8.48 4.83 -1.42
C GLY A 243 8.75 3.81 -0.30
N GLY A 244 9.74 3.09 -0.46
CA GLY A 244 10.71 2.32 -1.16
C GLY A 244 10.22 1.30 -2.17
N THR A 245 8.92 0.93 -2.22
CA THR A 245 8.46 -0.01 -3.24
C THR A 245 8.15 0.72 -4.54
N CYS A 246 8.69 0.19 -5.65
CA CYS A 246 8.30 0.54 -7.00
C CYS A 246 7.48 -0.59 -7.63
N PHE A 247 6.69 -0.24 -8.63
CA PHE A 247 5.96 -1.20 -9.45
C PHE A 247 6.26 -0.99 -10.94
N GLY A 248 6.29 -2.09 -11.68
CA GLY A 248 6.29 -2.08 -13.14
C GLY A 248 5.02 -2.75 -13.66
N LEU A 249 4.36 -2.15 -14.65
CA LEU A 249 3.18 -2.72 -15.31
C LEU A 249 3.57 -3.45 -16.58
N PHE A 250 3.00 -4.63 -16.79
CA PHE A 250 3.28 -5.51 -17.91
C PHE A 250 1.99 -5.92 -18.64
N GLN A 251 2.10 -6.19 -19.94
CA GLN A 251 0.95 -6.55 -20.76
C GLN A 251 0.30 -7.89 -20.34
N SER A 252 1.09 -8.82 -19.82
CA SER A 252 0.59 -10.11 -19.32
C SER A 252 1.27 -10.51 -18.01
N PHE A 253 0.64 -11.46 -17.30
CA PHE A 253 1.19 -11.97 -16.05
C PHE A 253 2.45 -12.82 -16.29
N GLU A 254 2.56 -13.52 -17.43
CA GLU A 254 3.74 -14.28 -17.83
C GLU A 254 4.95 -13.36 -18.02
N LEU A 255 4.76 -12.18 -18.65
CA LEU A 255 5.82 -11.17 -18.79
C LEU A 255 6.23 -10.61 -17.42
N ALA A 256 5.27 -10.35 -16.52
CA ALA A 256 5.56 -9.92 -15.16
C ALA A 256 6.33 -11.01 -14.38
N GLN A 257 5.97 -12.29 -14.51
CA GLN A 257 6.69 -13.38 -13.84
C GLN A 257 8.13 -13.52 -14.36
N LYS A 258 8.33 -13.42 -15.68
CA LYS A 258 9.66 -13.45 -16.29
C LYS A 258 10.53 -12.31 -15.78
N ALA A 259 10.03 -11.08 -15.82
CA ALA A 259 10.71 -9.89 -15.30
C ALA A 259 11.06 -10.02 -13.81
N ALA A 260 10.11 -10.53 -12.99
CA ALA A 260 10.35 -10.78 -11.58
C ALA A 260 11.49 -11.78 -11.34
N GLY A 261 11.56 -12.85 -12.14
CA GLY A 261 12.65 -13.82 -12.09
C GLY A 261 14.01 -13.22 -12.43
N GLU A 262 14.08 -12.44 -13.51
CA GLU A 262 15.31 -11.76 -13.95
C GLU A 262 15.81 -10.75 -12.91
N ILE A 263 14.90 -9.90 -12.37
CA ILE A 263 15.23 -8.92 -11.32
C ILE A 263 15.74 -9.63 -10.04
N SER A 264 15.08 -10.72 -9.63
CA SER A 264 15.48 -11.49 -8.45
C SER A 264 16.85 -12.15 -8.59
N LEU A 265 17.20 -12.63 -9.79
CA LEU A 265 18.51 -13.21 -10.07
C LEU A 265 19.63 -12.14 -10.02
N GLN A 266 19.36 -10.96 -10.58
CA GLN A 266 20.32 -9.86 -10.60
C GLN A 266 20.48 -9.20 -9.22
N ASN A 267 19.41 -9.23 -8.40
CA ASN A 267 19.35 -8.54 -7.09
C ASN A 267 18.76 -9.47 -6.02
N PRO A 268 19.49 -10.47 -5.56
CA PRO A 268 18.97 -11.53 -4.68
C PRO A 268 18.48 -11.03 -3.31
N ASN A 269 18.93 -9.86 -2.88
CA ASN A 269 18.54 -9.25 -1.61
C ASN A 269 17.27 -8.37 -1.73
N TRP A 270 16.77 -8.16 -2.94
CA TRP A 270 15.55 -7.37 -3.12
C TRP A 270 14.31 -8.21 -2.89
N TRP A 271 13.28 -7.58 -2.37
CA TRP A 271 11.95 -8.17 -2.34
C TRP A 271 11.26 -7.93 -3.70
N VAL A 272 10.98 -9.01 -4.41
CA VAL A 272 10.39 -8.97 -5.76
C VAL A 272 9.16 -9.86 -5.79
N ARG A 273 8.01 -9.34 -6.24
CA ARG A 273 6.75 -10.12 -6.32
C ARG A 273 5.97 -9.79 -7.59
N PRO A 274 5.74 -10.77 -8.46
CA PRO A 274 4.75 -10.65 -9.53
C PRO A 274 3.36 -10.73 -8.91
N VAL A 275 2.47 -9.80 -9.30
CA VAL A 275 1.12 -9.65 -8.75
C VAL A 275 0.12 -9.25 -9.83
N VAL A 276 -1.16 -9.42 -9.53
CA VAL A 276 -2.26 -8.82 -10.28
C VAL A 276 -2.88 -7.72 -9.41
N LEU A 277 -3.03 -6.54 -9.97
CA LEU A 277 -3.67 -5.37 -9.36
C LEU A 277 -5.12 -5.25 -9.83
N GLY A 278 -6.05 -4.86 -8.92
CA GLY A 278 -7.45 -4.63 -9.22
C GLY A 278 -8.46 -5.60 -8.66
#